data_ed0c4a76a2457f66b39dbcea5073c82d
#
_entry.id   ed0c4a76a2457f66b39dbcea5073c82d
#
_cell.length_a   1.000
_cell.length_b   1.000
_cell.length_c   1.000
_cell.angle_alpha   90.00
_cell.angle_beta   90.00
_cell.angle_gamma   90.00
#
_symmetry.space_group_name_H-M   'P 1'
#
loop_
_entity.id
_entity.type
_entity.pdbx_description
1 polymer ?
#
loop_
_entity_poly.entity_id
_entity_poly.type
_entity_poly.pdbx_seq_one_letter_code
_entity_poly.pdbx_strand_id
1 'polypeptide(L)'
;MSTPVYVFLALFVLSVVASFTVPEKFLPLKILKKLLSALIFPFLYASAYFILYDFMPYSFHIIIRAVISLIFVFAASVLTTIQSYFKKDFYNLVCMLKGFSLIPFIELYRTIFYQQHISLFLIILLISILVLMMIFMIIFMKNQSPNEYLCTVFQFISAAAFNFVAFMLLFYESGLFSAFLFAGSFIYLLKIAFKAVNRKHLNLKPAPYIISGTYILSQVFILVGTILMISGSH
;
A
#
# COMPACT_ATOMS: atom_id res chain seq x y z
N MET A 1 -25.06 -3.75 -5.00
CA MET A 1 -23.84 -4.52 -4.70
C MET A 1 -24.15 -6.00 -4.81
N SER A 2 -23.35 -6.76 -5.54
CA SER A 2 -23.54 -8.21 -5.74
C SER A 2 -23.20 -9.01 -4.47
N THR A 3 -23.86 -10.16 -4.27
CA THR A 3 -23.60 -11.06 -3.11
C THR A 3 -22.09 -11.36 -2.89
N PRO A 4 -21.28 -11.61 -3.93
CA PRO A 4 -19.83 -11.84 -3.77
C PRO A 4 -19.08 -10.73 -3.05
N VAL A 5 -19.46 -9.46 -3.24
CA VAL A 5 -18.81 -8.32 -2.57
C VAL A 5 -18.91 -8.45 -1.06
N TYR A 6 -20.10 -8.74 -0.55
CA TYR A 6 -20.32 -8.89 0.91
C TYR A 6 -19.54 -10.07 1.49
N VAL A 7 -19.45 -11.18 0.73
CA VAL A 7 -18.70 -12.37 1.15
C VAL A 7 -17.21 -12.04 1.27
N PHE A 8 -16.61 -11.43 0.25
CA PHE A 8 -15.18 -11.10 0.29
C PHE A 8 -14.87 -10.00 1.31
N LEU A 9 -15.77 -9.03 1.50
CA LEU A 9 -15.61 -8.01 2.52
C LEU A 9 -15.67 -8.62 3.94
N ALA A 10 -16.59 -9.55 4.18
CA ALA A 10 -16.67 -10.27 5.44
C ALA A 10 -15.41 -11.11 5.70
N LEU A 11 -14.92 -11.82 4.69
CA LEU A 11 -13.67 -12.60 4.77
C LEU A 11 -12.46 -11.68 5.03
N PHE A 12 -12.42 -10.51 4.41
CA PHE A 12 -11.39 -9.50 4.68
C PHE A 12 -11.43 -9.06 6.15
N VAL A 13 -12.60 -8.64 6.65
CA VAL A 13 -12.76 -8.21 8.05
C VAL A 13 -12.38 -9.32 9.03
N LEU A 14 -12.86 -10.56 8.80
CA LEU A 14 -12.49 -11.71 9.61
C LEU A 14 -10.98 -11.97 9.60
N SER A 15 -10.34 -11.87 8.44
CA SER A 15 -8.89 -12.06 8.32
C SER A 15 -8.10 -10.98 9.06
N VAL A 16 -8.56 -9.72 9.01
CA VAL A 16 -7.95 -8.61 9.76
C VAL A 16 -8.10 -8.86 11.26
N VAL A 17 -9.33 -9.10 11.75
CA VAL A 17 -9.58 -9.36 13.18
C VAL A 17 -8.75 -10.54 13.66
N ALA A 18 -8.76 -11.66 12.96
CA ALA A 18 -7.99 -12.85 13.33
C ALA A 18 -6.48 -12.58 13.35
N SER A 19 -5.96 -11.76 12.43
CA SER A 19 -4.52 -11.43 12.40
C SER A 19 -4.05 -10.66 13.65
N PHE A 20 -4.96 -9.93 14.30
CA PHE A 20 -4.64 -9.15 15.51
C PHE A 20 -5.01 -9.89 16.81
N THR A 21 -6.05 -10.72 16.80
CA THR A 21 -6.62 -11.34 18.02
C THR A 21 -6.14 -12.76 18.30
N VAL A 22 -5.80 -13.54 17.26
CA VAL A 22 -5.38 -14.93 17.43
C VAL A 22 -4.03 -15.00 18.15
N PRO A 23 -3.95 -15.66 19.30
CA PRO A 23 -2.70 -15.79 20.07
C PRO A 23 -1.72 -16.74 19.37
N GLU A 24 -0.43 -16.42 19.44
CA GLU A 24 0.66 -17.24 18.84
C GLU A 24 1.16 -18.37 19.76
N LYS A 25 0.38 -18.73 20.78
CA LYS A 25 0.83 -19.70 21.80
C LYS A 25 1.00 -21.13 21.28
N PHE A 26 0.19 -21.53 20.30
CA PHE A 26 0.22 -22.88 19.73
C PHE A 26 0.58 -22.84 18.24
N LEU A 27 1.37 -23.82 17.79
CA LEU A 27 1.84 -23.90 16.41
C LEU A 27 0.70 -23.83 15.38
N PRO A 28 -0.41 -24.59 15.49
CA PRO A 28 -1.50 -24.51 14.51
C PRO A 28 -2.17 -23.13 14.47
N LEU A 29 -2.33 -22.46 15.63
CA LEU A 29 -2.89 -21.11 15.68
C LEU A 29 -1.96 -20.07 15.06
N LYS A 30 -0.66 -20.23 15.24
CA LYS A 30 0.34 -19.38 14.58
C LYS A 30 0.31 -19.55 13.07
N ILE A 31 0.14 -20.77 12.56
CA ILE A 31 -0.01 -21.06 11.13
C ILE A 31 -1.27 -20.41 10.60
N LEU A 32 -2.40 -20.64 11.26
CA LEU A 32 -3.70 -20.07 10.88
C LEU A 32 -3.65 -18.54 10.83
N LYS A 33 -3.11 -17.89 11.85
CA LYS A 33 -2.94 -16.43 11.91
C LYS A 33 -2.16 -15.91 10.70
N LYS A 34 -1.06 -16.57 10.34
CA LYS A 34 -0.22 -16.16 9.21
C LYS A 34 -0.89 -16.37 7.87
N LEU A 35 -1.63 -17.47 7.69
CA LEU A 35 -2.42 -17.72 6.50
C LEU A 35 -3.49 -16.63 6.33
N LEU A 36 -4.26 -16.34 7.40
CA LEU A 36 -5.25 -15.28 7.37
C LEU A 36 -4.64 -13.92 7.07
N SER A 37 -3.47 -13.61 7.66
CA SER A 37 -2.74 -12.37 7.35
C SER A 37 -2.31 -12.27 5.88
N ALA A 38 -1.95 -13.38 5.23
CA ALA A 38 -1.62 -13.42 3.82
C ALA A 38 -2.84 -13.23 2.92
N LEU A 39 -4.02 -13.63 3.38
CA LEU A 39 -5.28 -13.53 2.62
C LEU A 39 -6.00 -12.18 2.77
N ILE A 40 -5.55 -11.30 3.67
CA ILE A 40 -6.14 -9.96 3.87
C ILE A 40 -6.23 -9.20 2.55
N PHE A 41 -5.11 -9.09 1.82
CA PHE A 41 -5.08 -8.32 0.57
C PHE A 41 -5.83 -9.01 -0.58
N PRO A 42 -5.70 -10.34 -0.82
CA PRO A 42 -6.54 -11.04 -1.79
C PRO A 42 -8.04 -10.79 -1.58
N PHE A 43 -8.53 -10.85 -0.34
CA PHE A 43 -9.95 -10.59 -0.07
C PHE A 43 -10.35 -9.13 -0.26
N LEU A 44 -9.49 -8.19 0.14
CA LEU A 44 -9.70 -6.76 -0.08
C LEU A 44 -9.79 -6.44 -1.58
N TYR A 45 -8.83 -6.93 -2.36
CA TYR A 45 -8.80 -6.67 -3.80
C TYR A 45 -9.89 -7.43 -4.57
N ALA A 46 -10.26 -8.64 -4.12
CA ALA A 46 -11.38 -9.35 -4.69
C ALA A 46 -12.70 -8.58 -4.47
N SER A 47 -12.93 -8.04 -3.28
CA SER A 47 -14.10 -7.20 -3.02
C SER A 47 -14.11 -5.96 -3.92
N ALA A 48 -12.98 -5.29 -4.07
CA ALA A 48 -12.83 -4.14 -4.97
C ALA A 48 -13.09 -4.53 -6.43
N TYR A 49 -12.55 -5.66 -6.89
CA TYR A 49 -12.78 -6.18 -8.24
C TYR A 49 -14.27 -6.39 -8.53
N PHE A 50 -15.01 -7.05 -7.62
CA PHE A 50 -16.43 -7.27 -7.81
C PHE A 50 -17.27 -6.00 -7.73
N ILE A 51 -16.85 -4.99 -6.97
CA ILE A 51 -17.47 -3.66 -7.01
C ILE A 51 -17.26 -3.02 -8.39
N LEU A 52 -16.05 -3.10 -8.94
CA LEU A 52 -15.68 -2.50 -10.21
C LEU A 52 -16.21 -3.27 -11.41
N TYR A 53 -16.54 -4.55 -11.24
CA TYR A 53 -17.05 -5.40 -12.32
C TYR A 53 -18.33 -4.83 -12.97
N ASP A 54 -19.19 -4.24 -12.18
CA ASP A 54 -20.43 -3.60 -12.65
C ASP A 54 -20.14 -2.35 -13.53
N PHE A 55 -18.93 -1.80 -13.48
CA PHE A 55 -18.48 -0.65 -14.28
C PHE A 55 -17.64 -1.05 -15.51
N MET A 56 -17.46 -2.34 -15.78
CA MET A 56 -16.93 -2.81 -17.07
C MET A 56 -17.99 -2.55 -18.18
N PRO A 57 -17.61 -2.13 -19.37
CA PRO A 57 -16.28 -2.13 -20.02
C PRO A 57 -15.47 -0.85 -19.82
N TYR A 58 -16.00 0.19 -19.22
CA TYR A 58 -15.38 1.52 -19.15
C TYR A 58 -14.10 1.57 -18.32
N SER A 59 -13.91 0.62 -17.40
CA SER A 59 -12.81 0.61 -16.43
C SER A 59 -11.78 -0.53 -16.64
N PHE A 60 -11.78 -1.19 -17.80
CA PHE A 60 -10.91 -2.34 -18.07
C PHE A 60 -9.42 -2.07 -17.78
N HIS A 61 -8.90 -0.91 -18.22
CA HIS A 61 -7.51 -0.53 -17.98
C HIS A 61 -7.20 -0.32 -16.50
N ILE A 62 -8.18 0.16 -15.72
CA ILE A 62 -8.03 0.40 -14.29
C ILE A 62 -7.99 -0.93 -13.56
N ILE A 63 -8.87 -1.84 -13.94
CA ILE A 63 -8.95 -3.18 -13.34
C ILE A 63 -7.67 -3.96 -13.59
N ILE A 64 -7.13 -3.96 -14.81
CA ILE A 64 -5.86 -4.61 -15.11
C ILE A 64 -4.74 -4.07 -14.21
N ARG A 65 -4.64 -2.76 -14.06
CA ARG A 65 -3.62 -2.13 -13.20
C ARG A 65 -3.79 -2.50 -11.72
N ALA A 66 -5.03 -2.54 -11.24
CA ALA A 66 -5.33 -3.01 -9.89
C ALA A 66 -4.96 -4.48 -9.70
N VAL A 67 -5.23 -5.34 -10.68
CA VAL A 67 -4.85 -6.77 -10.65
C VAL A 67 -3.32 -6.94 -10.64
N ILE A 68 -2.60 -6.19 -11.47
CA ILE A 68 -1.12 -6.21 -11.46
C ILE A 68 -0.59 -5.78 -10.09
N SER A 69 -1.12 -4.71 -9.52
CA SER A 69 -0.77 -4.27 -8.17
C SER A 69 -1.05 -5.36 -7.12
N LEU A 70 -2.21 -6.02 -7.21
CA LEU A 70 -2.58 -7.13 -6.33
C LEU A 70 -1.56 -8.27 -6.39
N ILE A 71 -1.13 -8.67 -7.59
CA ILE A 71 -0.15 -9.75 -7.76
C ILE A 71 1.13 -9.43 -6.96
N PHE A 72 1.64 -8.21 -7.06
CA PHE A 72 2.82 -7.79 -6.30
C PHE A 72 2.57 -7.74 -4.78
N VAL A 73 1.42 -7.21 -4.34
CA VAL A 73 1.04 -7.17 -2.92
C VAL A 73 0.89 -8.59 -2.36
N PHE A 74 0.25 -9.48 -3.11
CA PHE A 74 0.06 -10.87 -2.70
C PHE A 74 1.39 -11.61 -2.60
N ALA A 75 2.24 -11.51 -3.63
CA ALA A 75 3.58 -12.10 -3.62
C ALA A 75 4.42 -11.60 -2.44
N ALA A 76 4.39 -10.29 -2.14
CA ALA A 76 5.06 -9.73 -0.98
C ALA A 76 4.51 -10.29 0.35
N SER A 77 3.20 -10.53 0.45
CA SER A 77 2.56 -11.09 1.64
C SER A 77 2.94 -12.56 1.85
N VAL A 78 2.93 -13.34 0.77
CA VAL A 78 3.37 -14.75 0.78
C VAL A 78 4.84 -14.85 1.20
N LEU A 79 5.73 -14.06 0.62
CA LEU A 79 7.15 -14.05 0.99
C LEU A 79 7.38 -13.63 2.43
N THR A 80 6.62 -12.65 2.94
CA THR A 80 6.67 -12.26 4.36
C THR A 80 6.28 -13.43 5.26
N THR A 81 5.29 -14.21 4.85
CA THR A 81 4.86 -15.41 5.56
C THR A 81 5.94 -16.50 5.52
N ILE A 82 6.50 -16.79 4.34
CA ILE A 82 7.59 -17.75 4.16
C ILE A 82 8.82 -17.37 4.99
N GLN A 83 9.23 -16.10 4.96
CA GLN A 83 10.34 -15.60 5.78
C GLN A 83 10.15 -15.93 7.26
N SER A 84 8.94 -15.78 7.76
CA SER A 84 8.64 -16.04 9.16
C SER A 84 8.68 -17.53 9.56
N TYR A 85 8.51 -18.45 8.57
CA TYR A 85 8.59 -19.89 8.78
C TYR A 85 10.01 -20.44 8.63
N PHE A 86 10.64 -20.10 7.53
CA PHE A 86 11.91 -20.71 7.12
C PHE A 86 13.13 -19.94 7.64
N LYS A 87 12.94 -18.85 8.39
CA LYS A 87 14.00 -17.95 8.86
C LYS A 87 14.91 -17.43 7.73
N LYS A 88 14.46 -17.49 6.47
CA LYS A 88 15.18 -16.94 5.33
C LYS A 88 14.85 -15.44 5.20
N ASP A 89 15.86 -14.63 4.93
CA ASP A 89 15.66 -13.20 4.77
C ASP A 89 15.24 -12.85 3.33
N PHE A 90 13.97 -12.56 3.15
CA PHE A 90 13.40 -12.06 1.89
C PHE A 90 13.08 -10.56 1.95
N TYR A 91 13.64 -9.85 2.93
CA TYR A 91 13.34 -8.44 3.17
C TYR A 91 13.45 -7.59 1.90
N ASN A 92 14.53 -7.73 1.16
CA ASN A 92 14.81 -6.96 -0.04
C ASN A 92 13.74 -7.21 -1.11
N LEU A 93 13.43 -8.46 -1.38
CA LEU A 93 12.42 -8.85 -2.38
C LEU A 93 11.03 -8.35 -1.97
N VAL A 94 10.66 -8.48 -0.69
CA VAL A 94 9.39 -7.95 -0.16
C VAL A 94 9.30 -6.43 -0.32
N CYS A 95 10.38 -5.70 -0.05
CA CYS A 95 10.40 -4.25 -0.22
C CYS A 95 10.26 -3.86 -1.69
N MET A 96 10.96 -4.54 -2.61
CA MET A 96 10.86 -4.31 -4.05
C MET A 96 9.44 -4.59 -4.56
N LEU A 97 8.86 -5.73 -4.23
CA LEU A 97 7.50 -6.06 -4.64
C LEU A 97 6.46 -5.04 -4.15
N LYS A 98 6.62 -4.56 -2.91
CA LYS A 98 5.77 -3.49 -2.37
C LYS A 98 5.98 -2.15 -3.08
N GLY A 99 7.18 -1.84 -3.55
CA GLY A 99 7.43 -0.68 -4.39
C GLY A 99 6.79 -0.84 -5.77
N PHE A 100 7.00 -1.98 -6.42
CA PHE A 100 6.39 -2.28 -7.72
C PHE A 100 4.86 -2.26 -7.70
N SER A 101 4.23 -2.63 -6.58
CA SER A 101 2.76 -2.60 -6.47
C SER A 101 2.15 -1.20 -6.61
N LEU A 102 2.91 -0.13 -6.40
CA LEU A 102 2.44 1.24 -6.54
C LEU A 102 2.56 1.79 -7.97
N ILE A 103 3.46 1.23 -8.79
CA ILE A 103 3.72 1.71 -10.15
C ILE A 103 2.46 1.71 -11.04
N PRO A 104 1.63 0.64 -11.04
CA PRO A 104 0.39 0.64 -11.83
C PRO A 104 -0.58 1.75 -11.46
N PHE A 105 -0.63 2.13 -10.16
CA PHE A 105 -1.45 3.25 -9.72
C PHE A 105 -0.86 4.60 -10.12
N ILE A 106 0.47 4.77 -10.06
CA ILE A 106 1.14 5.98 -10.54
C ILE A 106 0.81 6.20 -12.02
N GLU A 107 0.92 5.14 -12.83
CA GLU A 107 0.64 5.21 -14.26
C GLU A 107 -0.84 5.48 -14.56
N LEU A 108 -1.74 4.91 -13.77
CA LEU A 108 -3.18 5.16 -13.88
C LEU A 108 -3.50 6.64 -13.68
N TYR A 109 -2.97 7.24 -12.63
CA TYR A 109 -3.27 8.62 -12.29
C TYR A 109 -2.46 9.63 -13.09
N ARG A 110 -1.31 9.26 -13.65
CA ARG A 110 -0.53 10.10 -14.56
C ARG A 110 -1.34 10.51 -15.79
N THR A 111 -2.15 9.65 -16.32
CA THR A 111 -2.98 9.95 -17.51
C THR A 111 -3.97 11.08 -17.27
N ILE A 112 -4.45 11.24 -16.03
CA ILE A 112 -5.35 12.31 -15.62
C ILE A 112 -4.61 13.66 -15.58
N PHE A 113 -3.31 13.64 -15.27
CA PHE A 113 -2.49 14.85 -15.18
C PHE A 113 -2.17 15.55 -16.48
N TYR A 114 -2.09 14.82 -17.57
CA TYR A 114 -1.57 15.37 -18.83
C TYR A 114 -2.37 16.53 -19.39
N GLN A 115 -3.56 16.77 -18.85
CA GLN A 115 -4.49 17.79 -19.31
C GLN A 115 -4.51 19.06 -18.44
N GLN A 116 -3.69 19.17 -17.39
CA GLN A 116 -3.82 20.26 -16.43
C GLN A 116 -2.52 21.05 -16.23
N HIS A 117 -2.62 22.38 -16.20
CA HIS A 117 -1.50 23.28 -15.89
C HIS A 117 -1.18 23.25 -14.40
N ILE A 118 -0.10 22.58 -14.06
CA ILE A 118 0.34 22.42 -12.67
C ILE A 118 1.12 23.66 -12.23
N SER A 119 0.78 24.24 -11.07
CA SER A 119 1.55 25.32 -10.47
C SER A 119 2.97 24.86 -10.13
N LEU A 120 3.99 25.51 -10.70
CA LEU A 120 5.40 25.22 -10.45
C LEU A 120 5.74 25.28 -8.94
N PHE A 121 5.10 26.20 -8.22
CA PHE A 121 5.28 26.35 -6.77
C PHE A 121 4.87 25.10 -5.99
N LEU A 122 3.72 24.50 -6.30
CA LEU A 122 3.26 23.25 -5.66
C LEU A 122 4.19 22.09 -5.93
N ILE A 123 4.72 22.00 -7.15
CA ILE A 123 5.70 20.97 -7.52
C ILE A 123 6.96 21.11 -6.68
N ILE A 124 7.52 22.32 -6.61
CA ILE A 124 8.76 22.59 -5.85
C ILE A 124 8.54 22.30 -4.37
N LEU A 125 7.42 22.76 -3.79
CA LEU A 125 7.09 22.52 -2.40
C LEU A 125 7.04 21.01 -2.07
N LEU A 126 6.34 20.23 -2.88
CA LEU A 126 6.20 18.81 -2.65
C LEU A 126 7.51 18.05 -2.84
N ILE A 127 8.26 18.36 -3.90
CA ILE A 127 9.60 17.77 -4.11
C ILE A 127 10.49 18.08 -2.91
N SER A 128 10.45 19.31 -2.39
CA SER A 128 11.23 19.69 -1.20
C SER A 128 10.86 18.85 0.03
N ILE A 129 9.58 18.63 0.28
CA ILE A 129 9.10 17.78 1.38
C ILE A 129 9.58 16.34 1.18
N LEU A 130 9.46 15.79 -0.03
CA LEU A 130 9.89 14.43 -0.33
C LEU A 130 11.40 14.25 -0.19
N VAL A 131 12.17 15.24 -0.62
CA VAL A 131 13.64 15.25 -0.45
C VAL A 131 14.01 15.30 1.03
N LEU A 132 13.35 16.14 1.83
CA LEU A 132 13.57 16.18 3.29
C LEU A 132 13.25 14.84 3.95
N MET A 133 12.13 14.22 3.60
CA MET A 133 11.78 12.88 4.11
C MET A 133 12.80 11.82 3.66
N MET A 134 13.32 11.91 2.45
CA MET A 134 14.35 11.00 1.95
C MET A 134 15.67 11.19 2.71
N ILE A 135 16.11 12.42 2.94
CA ILE A 135 17.31 12.74 3.75
C ILE A 135 17.15 12.18 5.16
N PHE A 136 15.99 12.42 5.78
CA PHE A 136 15.67 11.86 7.09
C PHE A 136 15.80 10.32 7.11
N MET A 137 15.19 9.65 6.14
CA MET A 137 15.32 8.20 6.01
C MET A 137 16.77 7.74 5.85
N ILE A 138 17.56 8.41 5.01
CA ILE A 138 18.98 8.09 4.79
C ILE A 138 19.77 8.16 6.08
N ILE A 139 19.57 9.20 6.89
CA ILE A 139 20.24 9.36 8.19
C ILE A 139 19.92 8.19 9.11
N PHE A 140 18.64 7.81 9.20
CA PHE A 140 18.22 6.71 10.06
C PHE A 140 18.58 5.31 9.53
N MET A 141 18.91 5.19 8.25
CA MET A 141 19.28 3.92 7.62
C MET A 141 20.78 3.68 7.48
N LYS A 142 21.62 4.64 7.90
CA LYS A 142 23.09 4.64 7.73
C LYS A 142 23.83 3.33 8.06
N ASN A 143 23.25 2.49 8.90
CA ASN A 143 23.87 1.22 9.32
C ASN A 143 23.17 -0.03 8.75
N GLN A 144 22.38 0.03 7.70
CA GLN A 144 21.78 -1.12 7.03
C GLN A 144 22.77 -1.69 5.99
N SER A 145 22.55 -2.94 5.59
CA SER A 145 23.31 -3.49 4.47
C SER A 145 23.00 -2.68 3.19
N PRO A 146 23.94 -2.54 2.25
CA PRO A 146 23.71 -1.76 1.02
C PRO A 146 22.47 -2.22 0.24
N ASN A 147 22.21 -3.52 0.19
CA ASN A 147 21.05 -4.06 -0.51
C ASN A 147 19.72 -3.72 0.20
N GLU A 148 19.67 -3.80 1.52
CA GLU A 148 18.49 -3.40 2.30
C GLU A 148 18.20 -1.90 2.14
N TYR A 149 19.27 -1.10 2.14
CA TYR A 149 19.18 0.33 1.90
C TYR A 149 18.56 0.63 0.53
N LEU A 150 19.12 0.09 -0.55
CA LEU A 150 18.64 0.31 -1.91
C LEU A 150 17.17 -0.10 -2.08
N CYS A 151 16.78 -1.26 -1.55
CA CYS A 151 15.40 -1.75 -1.66
C CYS A 151 14.42 -0.89 -0.86
N THR A 152 14.81 -0.38 0.30
CA THR A 152 13.96 0.51 1.10
C THR A 152 13.84 1.89 0.44
N VAL A 153 14.93 2.43 -0.12
CA VAL A 153 14.93 3.67 -0.88
C VAL A 153 14.03 3.54 -2.12
N PHE A 154 14.14 2.44 -2.86
CA PHE A 154 13.26 2.18 -3.99
C PHE A 154 11.78 2.16 -3.59
N GLN A 155 11.44 1.44 -2.51
CA GLN A 155 10.07 1.42 -1.99
C GLN A 155 9.59 2.82 -1.58
N PHE A 156 10.48 3.61 -0.97
CA PHE A 156 10.18 4.99 -0.57
C PHE A 156 9.94 5.88 -1.79
N ILE A 157 10.82 5.83 -2.80
CA ILE A 157 10.68 6.62 -4.04
C ILE A 157 9.36 6.29 -4.74
N SER A 158 9.00 5.00 -4.86
CA SER A 158 7.73 4.59 -5.45
C SER A 158 6.53 5.13 -4.67
N ALA A 159 6.59 5.08 -3.34
CA ALA A 159 5.54 5.63 -2.48
C ALA A 159 5.47 7.16 -2.55
N ALA A 160 6.61 7.83 -2.64
CA ALA A 160 6.71 9.27 -2.78
C ALA A 160 6.15 9.75 -4.13
N ALA A 161 6.49 9.05 -5.22
CA ALA A 161 5.93 9.33 -6.54
C ALA A 161 4.40 9.15 -6.55
N PHE A 162 3.89 8.09 -5.93
CA PHE A 162 2.45 7.90 -5.81
C PHE A 162 1.79 8.98 -4.94
N ASN A 163 2.40 9.36 -3.81
CA ASN A 163 1.91 10.44 -2.96
C ASN A 163 1.91 11.79 -3.70
N PHE A 164 2.95 12.05 -4.51
CA PHE A 164 3.00 13.22 -5.37
C PHE A 164 1.78 13.27 -6.30
N VAL A 165 1.52 12.20 -7.01
CA VAL A 165 0.38 12.11 -7.93
C VAL A 165 -0.94 12.31 -7.19
N ALA A 166 -1.13 11.66 -6.06
CA ALA A 166 -2.33 11.77 -5.23
C ALA A 166 -2.54 13.18 -4.65
N PHE A 167 -1.45 13.85 -4.24
CA PHE A 167 -1.48 15.23 -3.77
C PHE A 167 -1.93 16.19 -4.87
N MET A 168 -1.40 16.00 -6.07
CA MET A 168 -1.78 16.85 -7.20
C MET A 168 -3.25 16.67 -7.57
N LEU A 169 -3.76 15.43 -7.56
CA LEU A 169 -5.18 15.17 -7.76
C LEU A 169 -6.06 15.89 -6.74
N LEU A 170 -5.61 16.00 -5.49
CA LEU A 170 -6.35 16.71 -4.45
C LEU A 170 -6.58 18.19 -4.78
N PHE A 171 -5.66 18.83 -5.51
CA PHE A 171 -5.78 20.23 -5.90
C PHE A 171 -6.58 20.44 -7.18
N TYR A 172 -6.56 19.48 -8.11
CA TYR A 172 -7.19 19.64 -9.41
C TYR A 172 -8.58 19.04 -9.48
N GLU A 173 -8.80 17.96 -8.78
CA GLU A 173 -10.09 17.29 -8.69
C GLU A 173 -10.48 17.14 -7.23
N SER A 174 -10.91 18.25 -6.60
CA SER A 174 -11.31 18.30 -5.20
C SER A 174 -12.53 17.41 -4.94
N GLY A 175 -12.28 16.11 -4.82
CA GLY A 175 -13.31 15.12 -4.54
C GLY A 175 -12.91 14.19 -3.40
N LEU A 176 -13.88 13.45 -2.87
CA LEU A 176 -13.61 12.45 -1.83
C LEU A 176 -12.57 11.43 -2.28
N PHE A 177 -12.56 11.04 -3.56
CA PHE A 177 -11.61 10.06 -4.08
C PHE A 177 -10.15 10.52 -3.98
N SER A 178 -9.87 11.79 -4.33
CA SER A 178 -8.51 12.36 -4.24
C SER A 178 -8.04 12.49 -2.79
N ALA A 179 -8.94 12.83 -1.86
CA ALA A 179 -8.65 12.85 -0.44
C ALA A 179 -8.29 11.46 0.10
N PHE A 180 -9.02 10.42 -0.28
CA PHE A 180 -8.72 9.05 0.10
C PHE A 180 -7.39 8.57 -0.49
N LEU A 181 -7.11 8.87 -1.76
CA LEU A 181 -5.84 8.52 -2.39
C LEU A 181 -4.65 9.19 -1.71
N PHE A 182 -4.77 10.49 -1.44
CA PHE A 182 -3.72 11.23 -0.74
C PHE A 182 -3.50 10.70 0.67
N ALA A 183 -4.57 10.53 1.46
CA ALA A 183 -4.47 9.98 2.81
C ALA A 183 -3.83 8.58 2.81
N GLY A 184 -4.26 7.70 1.89
CA GLY A 184 -3.71 6.35 1.76
C GLY A 184 -2.23 6.34 1.40
N SER A 185 -1.81 7.15 0.43
CA SER A 185 -0.41 7.27 0.02
C SER A 185 0.46 7.88 1.11
N PHE A 186 -0.05 8.87 1.84
CA PHE A 186 0.67 9.51 2.95
C PHE A 186 0.85 8.55 4.13
N ILE A 187 -0.19 7.82 4.53
CA ILE A 187 -0.10 6.76 5.55
C ILE A 187 0.93 5.70 5.14
N TYR A 188 1.01 5.37 3.85
CA TYR A 188 2.00 4.43 3.34
C TYR A 188 3.43 4.95 3.52
N LEU A 189 3.69 6.23 3.22
CA LEU A 189 4.98 6.87 3.46
C LEU A 189 5.37 6.86 4.94
N LEU A 190 4.44 7.26 5.81
CA LEU A 190 4.65 7.24 7.26
C LEU A 190 4.99 5.83 7.76
N LYS A 191 4.32 4.80 7.25
CA LYS A 191 4.62 3.40 7.57
C LYS A 191 6.06 3.02 7.19
N ILE A 192 6.55 3.44 6.00
CA ILE A 192 7.92 3.14 5.57
C ILE A 192 8.91 3.83 6.50
N ALA A 193 8.71 5.13 6.78
CA ALA A 193 9.55 5.89 7.70
C ALA A 193 9.56 5.28 9.10
N PHE A 194 8.39 4.97 9.66
CA PHE A 194 8.28 4.33 10.98
C PHE A 194 8.97 2.97 11.03
N LYS A 195 8.83 2.14 9.99
CA LYS A 195 9.51 0.84 9.87
C LYS A 195 11.03 1.02 9.89
N ALA A 196 11.56 2.00 9.15
CA ALA A 196 12.98 2.28 9.09
C ALA A 196 13.54 2.71 10.47
N VAL A 197 12.86 3.62 11.15
CA VAL A 197 13.24 4.12 12.48
C VAL A 197 13.13 3.02 13.54
N ASN A 198 12.02 2.29 13.55
CA ASN A 198 11.79 1.27 14.58
C ASN A 198 12.79 0.12 14.52
N ARG A 199 13.21 -0.27 13.32
CA ARG A 199 14.14 -1.42 13.15
C ARG A 199 15.46 -1.21 13.87
N LYS A 200 15.88 0.04 14.10
CA LYS A 200 17.21 0.35 14.66
C LYS A 200 17.23 1.16 15.94
N HIS A 201 16.29 2.05 16.10
CA HIS A 201 16.36 3.04 17.16
C HIS A 201 15.35 2.81 18.29
N LEU A 202 14.16 2.37 17.95
CA LEU A 202 13.06 2.29 18.92
C LEU A 202 12.81 0.87 19.43
N ASN A 203 12.94 -0.13 18.57
CA ASN A 203 12.68 -1.55 18.86
C ASN A 203 11.41 -1.78 19.70
N LEU A 204 10.34 -1.07 19.35
CA LEU A 204 9.09 -1.08 20.11
C LEU A 204 8.36 -2.42 19.93
N LYS A 205 7.93 -3.02 21.03
CA LYS A 205 7.13 -4.27 21.00
C LYS A 205 5.86 -4.18 20.15
N PRO A 206 5.05 -3.07 20.17
CA PRO A 206 3.85 -2.93 19.36
C PRO A 206 4.14 -2.60 17.88
N ALA A 207 5.38 -2.30 17.49
CA ALA A 207 5.71 -1.87 16.14
C ALA A 207 5.23 -2.81 15.01
N PRO A 208 5.32 -4.14 15.11
CA PRO A 208 4.80 -5.01 14.06
C PRO A 208 3.31 -4.80 13.80
N TYR A 209 2.51 -4.59 14.85
CA TYR A 209 1.07 -4.35 14.73
C TYR A 209 0.78 -2.97 14.12
N ILE A 210 1.50 -1.93 14.53
CA ILE A 210 1.38 -0.58 13.97
C ILE A 210 1.75 -0.59 12.48
N ILE A 211 2.85 -1.23 12.10
CA ILE A 211 3.32 -1.33 10.71
C ILE A 211 2.31 -2.10 9.85
N SER A 212 1.74 -3.18 10.36
CA SER A 212 0.72 -3.95 9.64
C SER A 212 -0.59 -3.19 9.54
N GLY A 213 -1.06 -2.60 10.62
CA GLY A 213 -2.30 -1.83 10.66
C GLY A 213 -2.27 -0.62 9.74
N THR A 214 -1.19 0.16 9.77
CA THR A 214 -1.00 1.30 8.87
C THR A 214 -0.90 0.87 7.41
N TYR A 215 -0.31 -0.29 7.12
CA TYR A 215 -0.25 -0.82 5.76
C TYR A 215 -1.64 -1.23 5.25
N ILE A 216 -2.41 -1.94 6.05
CA ILE A 216 -3.80 -2.32 5.71
C ILE A 216 -4.63 -1.07 5.47
N LEU A 217 -4.58 -0.12 6.39
CA LEU A 217 -5.33 1.14 6.30
C LEU A 217 -4.98 1.91 5.03
N SER A 218 -3.69 2.00 4.69
CA SER A 218 -3.25 2.68 3.46
C SER A 218 -3.82 2.02 2.20
N GLN A 219 -3.82 0.68 2.14
CA GLN A 219 -4.35 -0.07 0.99
C GLN A 219 -5.87 0.09 0.87
N VAL A 220 -6.59 0.08 2.00
CA VAL A 220 -8.04 0.35 2.01
C VAL A 220 -8.33 1.74 1.45
N PHE A 221 -7.61 2.77 1.89
CA PHE A 221 -7.83 4.13 1.40
C PHE A 221 -7.51 4.29 -0.08
N ILE A 222 -6.42 3.69 -0.57
CA ILE A 222 -6.06 3.69 -1.99
C ILE A 222 -7.16 3.03 -2.83
N LEU A 223 -7.67 1.87 -2.40
CA LEU A 223 -8.72 1.16 -3.11
C LEU A 223 -10.06 1.90 -3.08
N VAL A 224 -10.46 2.44 -1.92
CA VAL A 224 -11.67 3.25 -1.80
C VAL A 224 -11.58 4.47 -2.71
N GLY A 225 -10.46 5.19 -2.71
CA GLY A 225 -10.24 6.31 -3.62
C GLY A 225 -10.34 5.89 -5.09
N THR A 226 -9.75 4.75 -5.45
CA THR A 226 -9.85 4.20 -6.83
C THR A 226 -11.28 3.86 -7.21
N ILE A 227 -12.05 3.23 -6.32
CA ILE A 227 -13.46 2.88 -6.56
C ILE A 227 -14.30 4.15 -6.73
N LEU A 228 -14.12 5.14 -5.85
CA LEU A 228 -14.85 6.40 -5.90
C LEU A 228 -14.55 7.18 -7.20
N MET A 229 -13.30 7.16 -7.65
CA MET A 229 -12.94 7.79 -8.92
C MET A 229 -13.71 7.16 -10.10
N ILE A 230 -13.78 5.83 -10.14
CA ILE A 230 -14.46 5.11 -11.22
C ILE A 230 -15.97 5.33 -11.15
N SER A 231 -16.55 5.28 -9.95
CA SER A 231 -17.99 5.48 -9.76
C SER A 231 -18.45 6.93 -9.95
N GLY A 232 -17.57 7.90 -9.77
CA GLY A 232 -17.87 9.33 -9.95
C GLY A 232 -17.63 9.85 -11.36
N SER A 233 -17.01 9.07 -12.24
CA SER A 233 -16.81 9.40 -13.65
C SER A 233 -18.02 9.07 -14.55
N HIS A 234 -19.13 8.70 -13.96
CA HIS A 234 -20.43 8.45 -14.58
C HIS A 234 -21.50 9.36 -13.97
#